data_0abb27fb19489cf0e2f52f9c1b9a176e
#
_entry.id   0abb27fb19489cf0e2f52f9c1b9a176e
#
_cell.length_a   1.000
_cell.length_b   1.000
_cell.length_c   1.000
_cell.angle_alpha   90.00
_cell.angle_beta   90.00
_cell.angle_gamma   90.00
#
_symmetry.space_group_name_H-M   'P 1'
#
loop_
_entity.id
_entity.type
_entity.pdbx_description
1 polymer ?
#
loop_
_entity_poly.entity_id
_entity_poly.type
_entity_poly.pdbx_seq_one_letter_code
_entity_poly.pdbx_strand_id
1 'polypeptide(L)'
;MTITSTFLSILRRSCVAGAIIGVGVLVGPANAHKDPVTPQQLEEYNKAFMEMVNAGDLLFHGDAATAKKMGVNLSDTGMACAMCHPMGADTHPHSFPKFQVQINKFSTLRDMINWCIEKPNQGEKIESDSDAMKALEAYIYWSNTGSVLVPGTF
;
A
#
# COMPACT_ATOMS: atom_id res chain seq x y z
N MET A 1 -51.09 -51.93 -59.30
CA MET A 1 -50.30 -53.09 -59.74
C MET A 1 -48.95 -53.02 -59.01
N THR A 2 -48.83 -53.99 -58.12
CA THR A 2 -47.60 -54.67 -57.69
C THR A 2 -46.52 -53.85 -56.99
N ILE A 3 -46.37 -54.05 -55.73
CA ILE A 3 -45.66 -55.08 -54.93
C ILE A 3 -44.21 -54.74 -54.64
N THR A 4 -43.93 -54.71 -53.35
CA THR A 4 -42.77 -55.22 -52.58
C THR A 4 -41.47 -54.41 -52.66
N SER A 5 -40.68 -54.27 -51.67
CA SER A 5 -40.29 -55.19 -50.56
C SER A 5 -39.47 -54.46 -49.56
N THR A 6 -39.77 -54.79 -48.37
CA THR A 6 -39.02 -54.63 -47.10
C THR A 6 -37.51 -54.88 -47.28
N PHE A 7 -36.66 -53.98 -46.74
CA PHE A 7 -35.39 -54.38 -46.15
C PHE A 7 -35.09 -53.61 -44.88
N LEU A 8 -35.20 -54.36 -43.83
CA LEU A 8 -34.89 -54.01 -42.46
C LEU A 8 -33.35 -54.07 -42.32
N SER A 9 -32.68 -52.96 -42.14
CA SER A 9 -31.27 -52.97 -41.74
C SER A 9 -31.14 -52.34 -40.33
N ILE A 10 -30.88 -53.22 -39.42
CA ILE A 10 -30.58 -52.94 -38.01
C ILE A 10 -29.21 -52.24 -37.92
N LEU A 11 -29.21 -50.96 -37.76
CA LEU A 11 -27.96 -50.26 -37.39
C LEU A 11 -27.76 -50.35 -35.86
N ARG A 12 -26.85 -51.23 -35.45
CA ARG A 12 -26.29 -51.28 -34.13
C ARG A 12 -25.65 -49.94 -33.82
N ARG A 13 -26.26 -49.14 -32.97
CA ARG A 13 -25.64 -47.97 -32.34
C ARG A 13 -24.69 -48.47 -31.23
N SER A 14 -23.38 -48.47 -31.50
CA SER A 14 -22.37 -48.64 -30.48
C SER A 14 -22.28 -47.34 -29.69
N CYS A 15 -22.82 -47.36 -28.46
CA CYS A 15 -22.55 -46.31 -27.49
C CYS A 15 -21.10 -46.42 -27.03
N VAL A 16 -20.25 -45.56 -27.54
CA VAL A 16 -18.93 -45.34 -26.96
C VAL A 16 -19.12 -44.47 -25.73
N ALA A 17 -19.09 -45.09 -24.58
CA ALA A 17 -19.04 -44.38 -23.30
C ALA A 17 -17.67 -43.73 -23.18
N GLY A 18 -17.57 -42.45 -23.54
CA GLY A 18 -16.40 -41.65 -23.27
C GLY A 18 -16.28 -41.38 -21.77
N ALA A 19 -15.36 -42.04 -21.12
CA ALA A 19 -14.99 -41.69 -19.73
C ALA A 19 -14.31 -40.31 -19.73
N ILE A 20 -15.01 -39.29 -19.31
CA ILE A 20 -14.44 -37.97 -19.00
C ILE A 20 -13.67 -38.15 -17.70
N ILE A 21 -12.33 -38.33 -17.83
CA ILE A 21 -11.43 -38.24 -16.67
C ILE A 21 -11.39 -36.75 -16.30
N GLY A 22 -12.24 -36.35 -15.36
CA GLY A 22 -12.18 -35.04 -14.74
C GLY A 22 -10.86 -34.94 -13.98
N VAL A 23 -9.87 -34.22 -14.52
CA VAL A 23 -8.71 -33.78 -13.77
C VAL A 23 -9.21 -32.76 -12.77
N GLY A 24 -9.56 -33.24 -11.59
CA GLY A 24 -9.85 -32.38 -10.44
C GLY A 24 -8.57 -31.61 -10.09
N VAL A 25 -8.48 -30.36 -10.52
CA VAL A 25 -7.49 -29.44 -9.97
C VAL A 25 -7.84 -29.27 -8.50
N LEU A 26 -7.08 -29.94 -7.62
CA LEU A 26 -7.13 -29.69 -6.19
C LEU A 26 -6.59 -28.25 -5.99
N VAL A 27 -7.49 -27.26 -6.07
CA VAL A 27 -7.20 -25.92 -5.60
C VAL A 27 -7.12 -26.05 -4.07
N GLY A 28 -5.94 -26.25 -3.53
CA GLY A 28 -5.71 -26.16 -2.10
C GLY A 28 -6.18 -24.80 -1.59
N PRO A 29 -6.59 -24.67 -0.31
CA PRO A 29 -6.94 -23.38 0.23
C PRO A 29 -5.79 -22.42 -0.02
N ALA A 30 -6.07 -21.30 -0.68
CA ALA A 30 -5.11 -20.22 -0.82
C ALA A 30 -4.84 -19.69 0.59
N ASN A 31 -3.72 -20.11 1.20
CA ASN A 31 -3.26 -19.53 2.44
C ASN A 31 -2.84 -18.09 2.13
N ALA A 32 -3.76 -17.15 2.33
CA ALA A 32 -3.50 -15.72 2.19
C ALA A 32 -2.49 -15.22 3.23
N HIS A 33 -2.22 -16.01 4.27
CA HIS A 33 -1.24 -15.72 5.30
C HIS A 33 -0.11 -16.77 5.25
N LYS A 34 1.11 -16.27 5.24
CA LYS A 34 2.31 -17.09 5.45
C LYS A 34 2.31 -17.66 6.86
N ASP A 35 3.19 -18.59 7.11
CA ASP A 35 3.42 -19.13 8.44
C ASP A 35 3.58 -18.02 9.51
N PRO A 36 3.21 -18.28 10.76
CA PRO A 36 3.38 -17.31 11.83
C PRO A 36 4.81 -16.77 11.89
N VAL A 37 4.93 -15.45 12.04
CA VAL A 37 6.22 -14.78 12.15
C VAL A 37 6.94 -15.27 13.40
N THR A 38 8.19 -15.69 13.25
CA THR A 38 9.02 -16.10 14.40
C THR A 38 9.42 -14.89 15.24
N PRO A 39 9.78 -15.08 16.53
CA PRO A 39 10.26 -13.99 17.36
C PRO A 39 11.48 -13.25 16.75
N GLN A 40 12.40 -13.97 16.13
CA GLN A 40 13.57 -13.39 15.47
C GLN A 40 13.16 -12.52 14.26
N GLN A 41 12.26 -13.02 13.43
CA GLN A 41 11.74 -12.23 12.30
C GLN A 41 11.00 -10.99 12.78
N LEU A 42 10.23 -11.08 13.88
CA LEU A 42 9.55 -9.93 14.44
C LEU A 42 10.54 -8.88 14.95
N GLU A 43 11.64 -9.29 15.58
CA GLU A 43 12.71 -8.38 16.00
C GLU A 43 13.36 -7.68 14.80
N GLU A 44 13.69 -8.42 13.74
CA GLU A 44 14.23 -7.86 12.50
C GLU A 44 13.26 -6.85 11.85
N TYR A 45 11.96 -7.16 11.80
CA TYR A 45 10.96 -6.26 11.25
C TYR A 45 10.81 -4.99 12.10
N ASN A 46 10.80 -5.12 13.42
CA ASN A 46 10.75 -3.97 14.33
C ASN A 46 11.99 -3.10 14.19
N LYS A 47 13.18 -3.70 14.04
CA LYS A 47 14.42 -2.95 13.80
C LYS A 47 14.34 -2.17 12.50
N ALA A 48 13.97 -2.82 11.40
CA ALA A 48 13.81 -2.16 10.10
C ALA A 48 12.77 -1.03 10.14
N PHE A 49 11.65 -1.25 10.83
CA PHE A 49 10.63 -0.21 11.04
C PHE A 49 11.19 0.99 11.81
N MET A 50 11.89 0.75 12.93
CA MET A 50 12.47 1.83 13.72
C MET A 50 13.60 2.58 13.01
N GLU A 51 14.35 1.93 12.12
CA GLU A 51 15.31 2.61 11.24
C GLU A 51 14.61 3.62 10.32
N MET A 52 13.46 3.25 9.75
CA MET A 52 12.65 4.16 8.93
C MET A 52 12.04 5.29 9.77
N VAL A 53 11.53 4.99 10.97
CA VAL A 53 11.02 6.00 11.92
C VAL A 53 12.10 7.02 12.26
N ASN A 54 13.30 6.58 12.62
CA ASN A 54 14.41 7.48 12.95
C ASN A 54 14.85 8.35 11.77
N ALA A 55 14.89 7.78 10.56
CA ALA A 55 15.18 8.55 9.35
C ALA A 55 14.09 9.59 9.08
N GLY A 56 12.82 9.22 9.27
CA GLY A 56 11.68 10.12 9.13
C GLY A 56 11.67 11.25 10.15
N ASP A 57 12.03 10.96 11.40
CA ASP A 57 12.19 11.95 12.46
C ASP A 57 13.25 13.00 12.07
N LEU A 58 14.42 12.55 11.63
CA LEU A 58 15.49 13.45 11.14
C LEU A 58 15.03 14.32 9.97
N LEU A 59 14.37 13.73 8.97
CA LEU A 59 13.82 14.49 7.83
C LEU A 59 12.76 15.50 8.27
N PHE A 60 11.87 15.10 9.17
CA PHE A 60 10.78 15.93 9.68
C PHE A 60 11.30 17.16 10.43
N HIS A 61 12.41 16.99 11.15
CA HIS A 61 13.11 18.07 11.88
C HIS A 61 14.16 18.81 11.05
N GLY A 62 14.27 18.50 9.75
CA GLY A 62 15.10 19.27 8.82
C GLY A 62 16.57 18.90 8.81
N ASP A 63 16.93 17.64 9.13
CA ASP A 63 18.33 17.19 9.03
C ASP A 63 18.80 17.12 7.59
N ALA A 64 19.67 18.07 7.22
CA ALA A 64 20.19 18.21 5.86
C ALA A 64 21.07 17.02 5.44
N ALA A 65 21.73 16.33 6.37
CA ALA A 65 22.56 15.19 6.05
C ALA A 65 21.71 13.99 5.63
N THR A 66 20.62 13.74 6.33
CA THR A 66 19.66 12.69 5.98
C THR A 66 18.94 13.00 4.67
N ALA A 67 18.50 14.25 4.46
CA ALA A 67 17.88 14.67 3.19
C ALA A 67 18.82 14.44 2.01
N LYS A 68 20.08 14.87 2.13
CA LYS A 68 21.12 14.64 1.12
C LYS A 68 21.39 13.15 0.86
N LYS A 69 21.48 12.35 1.92
CA LYS A 69 21.67 10.88 1.82
C LYS A 69 20.54 10.22 1.05
N MET A 70 19.31 10.68 1.26
CA MET A 70 18.11 10.16 0.59
C MET A 70 17.84 10.82 -0.78
N GLY A 71 18.68 11.78 -1.20
CA GLY A 71 18.58 12.43 -2.50
C GLY A 71 17.33 13.30 -2.64
N VAL A 72 16.87 13.93 -1.56
CA VAL A 72 15.67 14.77 -1.56
C VAL A 72 15.97 16.20 -1.13
N ASN A 73 15.19 17.15 -1.71
CA ASN A 73 15.18 18.54 -1.32
C ASN A 73 13.81 18.89 -0.72
N LEU A 74 13.70 18.89 0.59
CA LEU A 74 12.41 19.11 1.28
C LEU A 74 12.10 20.60 1.49
N SER A 75 13.08 21.49 1.31
CA SER A 75 12.87 22.92 1.57
C SER A 75 13.98 23.79 0.97
N ASP A 76 13.61 24.77 0.17
CA ASP A 76 14.49 25.88 -0.26
C ASP A 76 14.46 27.08 0.69
N THR A 77 13.44 27.13 1.57
CA THR A 77 13.25 28.21 2.55
C THR A 77 14.00 27.98 3.86
N GLY A 78 14.56 26.76 4.05
CA GLY A 78 15.13 26.33 5.32
C GLY A 78 14.10 25.94 6.39
N MET A 79 12.81 25.91 6.04
CA MET A 79 11.75 25.47 6.95
C MET A 79 11.75 23.94 7.07
N ALA A 80 11.62 23.45 8.30
CA ALA A 80 11.35 22.03 8.58
C ALA A 80 9.86 21.82 8.88
N CYS A 81 9.38 20.60 8.69
CA CYS A 81 8.00 20.23 9.04
C CYS A 81 7.69 20.53 10.51
N ALA A 82 8.67 20.29 11.40
CA ALA A 82 8.58 20.55 12.84
C ALA A 82 8.37 22.02 13.22
N MET A 83 8.64 22.97 12.33
CA MET A 83 8.37 24.39 12.59
C MET A 83 6.89 24.72 12.62
N CYS A 84 6.06 23.99 11.89
CA CYS A 84 4.60 24.12 11.90
C CYS A 84 3.93 23.02 12.73
N HIS A 85 4.53 21.84 12.76
CA HIS A 85 4.04 20.64 13.44
C HIS A 85 5.13 20.13 14.39
N PRO A 86 5.20 20.58 15.65
CA PRO A 86 6.28 20.21 16.58
C PRO A 86 6.51 18.70 16.69
N MET A 87 5.47 17.89 16.49
CA MET A 87 5.52 16.43 16.42
C MET A 87 4.77 15.92 15.19
N GLY A 88 5.15 14.75 14.68
CA GLY A 88 4.43 14.12 13.55
C GLY A 88 2.94 13.92 13.84
N ALA A 89 2.56 13.65 15.09
CA ALA A 89 1.16 13.51 15.51
C ALA A 89 0.32 14.78 15.26
N ASP A 90 0.93 15.97 15.31
CA ASP A 90 0.25 17.26 15.10
C ASP A 90 -0.18 17.46 13.63
N THR A 91 0.23 16.57 12.73
CA THR A 91 -0.28 16.51 11.35
C THR A 91 -1.63 15.81 11.23
N HIS A 92 -2.16 15.29 12.34
CA HIS A 92 -3.42 14.52 12.40
C HIS A 92 -3.50 13.35 11.42
N PRO A 93 -2.49 12.44 11.38
CA PRO A 93 -2.43 11.36 10.39
C PRO A 93 -3.60 10.38 10.49
N HIS A 94 -4.22 10.25 11.68
CA HIS A 94 -5.40 9.42 11.92
C HIS A 94 -6.67 9.91 11.18
N SER A 95 -6.66 11.14 10.64
CA SER A 95 -7.78 11.70 9.87
C SER A 95 -7.70 11.38 8.37
N PHE A 96 -6.59 10.83 7.87
CA PHE A 96 -6.41 10.48 6.47
C PHE A 96 -6.84 9.02 6.15
N PRO A 97 -7.27 8.77 4.89
CA PRO A 97 -7.48 9.74 3.81
C PRO A 97 -8.76 10.57 3.99
N LYS A 98 -8.76 11.81 3.46
CA LYS A 98 -9.91 12.72 3.58
C LYS A 98 -10.02 13.69 2.41
N PHE A 99 -11.16 14.39 2.29
CA PHE A 99 -11.26 15.58 1.44
C PHE A 99 -10.49 16.73 2.09
N GLN A 100 -9.47 17.23 1.40
CA GLN A 100 -8.58 18.28 1.90
C GLN A 100 -8.95 19.61 1.27
N VAL A 101 -9.46 20.53 2.10
CA VAL A 101 -9.99 21.81 1.65
C VAL A 101 -8.91 22.68 1.01
N GLN A 102 -7.68 22.68 1.55
CA GLN A 102 -6.56 23.49 1.04
C GLN A 102 -6.20 23.20 -0.41
N ILE A 103 -6.44 21.99 -0.86
CA ILE A 103 -6.12 21.54 -2.23
C ILE A 103 -7.37 21.12 -3.02
N ASN A 104 -8.54 21.26 -2.39
CA ASN A 104 -9.86 20.99 -2.97
C ASN A 104 -9.96 19.60 -3.64
N LYS A 105 -9.41 18.55 -3.01
CA LYS A 105 -9.49 17.17 -3.49
C LYS A 105 -9.44 16.14 -2.36
N PHE A 106 -9.88 14.93 -2.66
CA PHE A 106 -9.63 13.78 -1.79
C PHE A 106 -8.13 13.43 -1.80
N SER A 107 -7.53 13.32 -0.62
CA SER A 107 -6.07 13.24 -0.45
C SER A 107 -5.66 12.22 0.59
N THR A 108 -4.51 11.62 0.34
CA THR A 108 -3.78 10.79 1.29
C THR A 108 -2.84 11.64 2.14
N LEU A 109 -2.25 11.04 3.18
CA LEU A 109 -1.19 11.69 3.95
C LEU A 109 0.01 12.06 3.05
N ARG A 110 0.38 11.19 2.10
CA ARG A 110 1.47 11.44 1.14
C ARG A 110 1.23 12.64 0.24
N ASP A 111 -0.02 12.84 -0.18
CA ASP A 111 -0.39 14.03 -0.96
C ASP A 111 -0.17 15.32 -0.15
N MET A 112 -0.49 15.29 1.15
CA MET A 112 -0.28 16.45 2.02
C MET A 112 1.18 16.68 2.37
N ILE A 113 1.96 15.63 2.61
CA ILE A 113 3.42 15.76 2.76
C ILE A 113 4.01 16.48 1.56
N ASN A 114 3.69 16.03 0.35
CA ASN A 114 4.17 16.67 -0.87
C ASN A 114 3.66 18.09 -1.05
N TRP A 115 2.40 18.37 -0.70
CA TRP A 115 1.88 19.73 -0.75
C TRP A 115 2.65 20.67 0.20
N CYS A 116 2.98 20.21 1.42
CA CYS A 116 3.77 21.00 2.36
C CYS A 116 5.21 21.24 1.86
N ILE A 117 5.82 20.23 1.23
CA ILE A 117 7.14 20.37 0.63
C ILE A 117 7.10 21.42 -0.49
N GLU A 118 6.14 21.35 -1.43
CA GLU A 118 6.08 22.23 -2.60
C GLU A 118 5.62 23.65 -2.26
N LYS A 119 4.69 23.83 -1.33
CA LYS A 119 4.03 25.13 -1.11
C LYS A 119 4.71 25.97 -0.01
N PRO A 120 4.60 25.63 1.29
CA PRO A 120 5.26 26.46 2.31
C PRO A 120 6.77 26.34 2.28
N ASN A 121 7.32 25.15 1.99
CA ASN A 121 8.75 24.90 2.05
C ASN A 121 9.48 25.23 0.73
N GLN A 122 8.78 25.35 -0.38
CA GLN A 122 9.32 25.60 -1.73
C GLN A 122 10.40 24.55 -2.16
N GLY A 123 10.29 23.34 -1.61
CA GLY A 123 11.13 22.22 -1.96
C GLY A 123 10.60 21.43 -3.17
N GLU A 124 11.25 20.32 -3.45
CA GLU A 124 10.91 19.45 -4.56
C GLU A 124 10.02 18.29 -4.10
N LYS A 125 8.92 18.06 -4.83
CA LYS A 125 8.04 16.91 -4.61
C LYS A 125 8.84 15.62 -4.63
N ILE A 126 8.59 14.75 -3.67
CA ILE A 126 9.21 13.43 -3.58
C ILE A 126 8.26 12.32 -4.08
N GLU A 127 8.83 11.29 -4.67
CA GLU A 127 8.07 10.16 -5.17
C GLU A 127 7.35 9.41 -4.04
N SER A 128 6.10 8.99 -4.30
CA SER A 128 5.22 8.42 -3.29
C SER A 128 5.71 7.10 -2.69
N ASP A 129 6.51 6.33 -3.41
CA ASP A 129 7.08 5.05 -2.95
C ASP A 129 8.58 5.12 -2.63
N SER A 130 9.16 6.34 -2.65
CA SER A 130 10.55 6.56 -2.24
C SER A 130 10.78 6.23 -0.77
N ASP A 131 12.02 5.95 -0.41
CA ASP A 131 12.40 5.70 0.99
C ASP A 131 12.22 6.94 1.86
N ALA A 132 12.41 8.14 1.32
CA ALA A 132 12.16 9.39 2.03
C ALA A 132 10.68 9.57 2.38
N MET A 133 9.75 9.27 1.45
CA MET A 133 8.31 9.32 1.72
C MET A 133 7.92 8.27 2.76
N LYS A 134 8.41 7.03 2.62
CA LYS A 134 8.16 5.95 3.58
C LYS A 134 8.68 6.28 4.97
N ALA A 135 9.86 6.92 5.07
CA ALA A 135 10.44 7.34 6.32
C ALA A 135 9.60 8.43 7.01
N LEU A 136 9.23 9.49 6.29
CA LEU A 136 8.34 10.53 6.81
C LEU A 136 7.01 9.96 7.29
N GLU A 137 6.39 9.10 6.48
CA GLU A 137 5.13 8.45 6.82
C GLU A 137 5.27 7.54 8.04
N ALA A 138 6.34 6.75 8.13
CA ALA A 138 6.62 5.88 9.26
C ALA A 138 6.75 6.68 10.57
N TYR A 139 7.50 7.78 10.57
CA TYR A 139 7.64 8.66 11.73
C TYR A 139 6.30 9.30 12.13
N ILE A 140 5.56 9.84 11.17
CA ILE A 140 4.28 10.50 11.42
C ILE A 140 3.27 9.52 12.03
N TYR A 141 3.14 8.30 11.49
CA TYR A 141 2.26 7.29 12.06
C TYR A 141 2.75 6.77 13.41
N TRP A 142 4.06 6.54 13.56
CA TRP A 142 4.64 6.11 14.82
C TRP A 142 4.41 7.14 15.94
N SER A 143 4.61 8.43 15.66
CA SER A 143 4.37 9.52 16.62
C SER A 143 2.90 9.63 17.03
N ASN A 144 1.97 9.10 16.20
CA ASN A 144 0.52 9.07 16.45
C ASN A 144 0.05 7.70 17.02
N THR A 145 0.96 6.86 17.51
CA THR A 145 0.62 5.54 18.05
C THR A 145 -0.38 5.67 19.21
N GLY A 146 -1.41 4.83 19.19
CA GLY A 146 -2.49 4.84 20.18
C GLY A 146 -3.70 5.71 19.82
N SER A 147 -3.63 6.51 18.77
CA SER A 147 -4.79 7.24 18.25
C SER A 147 -5.72 6.33 17.46
N VAL A 148 -7.02 6.62 17.54
CA VAL A 148 -8.04 5.91 16.75
C VAL A 148 -8.11 6.55 15.37
N LEU A 149 -8.17 5.70 14.33
CA LEU A 149 -8.37 6.16 12.95
C LEU A 149 -9.76 6.79 12.81
N VAL A 150 -9.83 8.05 12.41
CA VAL A 150 -11.10 8.81 12.26
C VAL A 150 -11.06 9.64 10.97
N PRO A 151 -11.22 9.00 9.81
CA PRO A 151 -11.10 9.68 8.53
C PRO A 151 -12.05 10.88 8.41
N GLY A 152 -11.51 12.02 7.91
CA GLY A 152 -12.30 13.19 7.60
C GLY A 152 -12.71 14.08 8.77
N THR A 153 -12.17 13.88 9.97
CA THR A 153 -12.56 14.67 11.17
C THR A 153 -11.78 15.98 11.35
N PHE A 154 -10.69 16.20 10.62
CA PHE A 154 -9.87 17.41 10.71
C PHE A 154 -9.52 17.95 9.33
#